data_133050775cf2a2052f92f14975fd2d39
#
_entry.id   133050775cf2a2052f92f14975fd2d39
#
_cell.length_a   1.000
_cell.length_b   1.000
_cell.length_c   1.000
_cell.angle_alpha   90.00
_cell.angle_beta   90.00
_cell.angle_gamma   90.00
#
_symmetry.space_group_name_H-M   'P 1'
#
loop_
_entity.id
_entity.type
_entity.pdbx_description
1 polymer ?
#
loop_
_entity_poly.entity_id
_entity_poly.type
_entity_poly.pdbx_seq_one_letter_code
_entity_poly.pdbx_strand_id
1 'polypeptide(L)'
;MPLAAEARVMRALYYYILTCMFGDVPFYTTMVDTDQRLAEIRRLPRTPAHEIRQELYDDLEQNALPWFTVENGRKCRASEAVDNRSGYALALMLMAKFALWNEDWNGALIPLQALEELYGDFNEGNYPLAETQWRYKNPAETIFEIQHAWSLTGTQYNGNVAAIMMPTHNGDGVFDGVPLKGYGTSMPGWSSLRANNRYAIFRPATGNTQTEHTAYIDALFNPLPLTYDTYDATLNRYTVKIDREALAAGEIRGQKIDRRVQYFLGLGDLEAGETFKITRNYGVPWPGPKFWCPDIEQNYDSNNYRIFRYADAILMMAECYCNLENAEETMRYLNLVRERAGVDPVTNFTGFEDLTLAIRCERARELGGEFQRKFDLVRWGIWYDQTYAYTNNATLKGKMRPCHRYYPIPDAQCALSGYVLTNDEYLADGL
;
A
#
# COMPACT_ATOMS: atom_id res chain seq x y z
N MET A 1 15.71 -28.51 0.94
CA MET A 1 14.38 -28.93 1.45
C MET A 1 13.43 -27.76 1.36
N PRO A 2 12.20 -27.90 0.81
CA PRO A 2 11.26 -26.78 0.60
C PRO A 2 10.95 -25.97 1.87
N LEU A 3 10.78 -26.62 3.03
CA LEU A 3 10.53 -25.93 4.31
C LEU A 3 11.68 -24.98 4.72
N ALA A 4 12.92 -25.38 4.49
CA ALA A 4 14.06 -24.50 4.79
C ALA A 4 14.09 -23.29 3.82
N ALA A 5 13.73 -23.49 2.57
CA ALA A 5 13.59 -22.43 1.60
C ALA A 5 12.48 -21.42 2.00
N GLU A 6 11.31 -21.93 2.40
CA GLU A 6 10.24 -21.06 2.90
C GLU A 6 10.65 -20.27 4.16
N ALA A 7 11.38 -20.89 5.08
CA ALA A 7 11.90 -20.21 6.27
C ALA A 7 12.88 -19.08 5.89
N ARG A 8 13.70 -19.28 4.84
CA ARG A 8 14.59 -18.22 4.30
C ARG A 8 13.78 -17.07 3.69
N VAL A 9 12.74 -17.39 2.93
CA VAL A 9 11.84 -16.38 2.36
C VAL A 9 11.14 -15.58 3.46
N MET A 10 10.65 -16.22 4.52
CA MET A 10 10.05 -15.52 5.65
C MET A 10 11.06 -14.67 6.41
N ARG A 11 12.30 -15.16 6.62
CA ARG A 11 13.38 -14.36 7.20
C ARG A 11 13.66 -13.12 6.34
N ALA A 12 13.76 -13.28 5.03
CA ALA A 12 13.96 -12.18 4.10
C ALA A 12 12.80 -11.16 4.17
N LEU A 13 11.55 -11.59 4.27
CA LEU A 13 10.40 -10.72 4.44
C LEU A 13 10.50 -9.90 5.75
N TYR A 14 10.85 -10.54 6.87
CA TYR A 14 10.99 -9.81 8.14
C TYR A 14 12.14 -8.79 8.09
N TYR A 15 13.27 -9.14 7.51
CA TYR A 15 14.37 -8.19 7.35
C TYR A 15 14.06 -7.09 6.33
N TYR A 16 13.28 -7.37 5.28
CA TYR A 16 12.75 -6.33 4.40
C TYR A 16 11.98 -5.28 5.21
N ILE A 17 11.02 -5.73 6.02
CA ILE A 17 10.21 -4.84 6.86
C ILE A 17 11.10 -4.09 7.86
N LEU A 18 11.99 -4.79 8.56
CA LEU A 18 12.91 -4.18 9.55
C LEU A 18 13.78 -3.10 8.92
N THR A 19 14.41 -3.38 7.77
CA THR A 19 15.27 -2.40 7.10
C THR A 19 14.49 -1.23 6.50
N CYS A 20 13.23 -1.44 6.09
CA CYS A 20 12.36 -0.35 5.68
C CYS A 20 11.90 0.54 6.83
N MET A 21 11.72 -0.04 8.03
CA MET A 21 11.23 0.69 9.20
C MET A 21 12.34 1.37 9.99
N PHE A 22 13.51 0.73 10.14
CA PHE A 22 14.56 1.17 11.05
C PHE A 22 15.91 1.49 10.37
N GLY A 23 16.00 1.28 9.05
CA GLY A 23 17.28 1.40 8.34
C GLY A 23 18.24 0.26 8.71
N ASP A 24 19.44 0.61 9.18
CA ASP A 24 20.42 -0.36 9.66
C ASP A 24 19.91 -1.08 10.91
N VAL A 25 20.06 -2.40 10.97
CA VAL A 25 19.58 -3.24 12.07
C VAL A 25 20.58 -4.34 12.39
N PRO A 26 20.55 -4.92 13.60
CA PRO A 26 21.33 -6.13 13.88
C PRO A 26 20.96 -7.27 12.93
N PHE A 27 21.94 -7.89 12.34
CA PHE A 27 21.73 -8.97 11.37
C PHE A 27 22.37 -10.28 11.85
N TYR A 28 21.58 -11.35 11.81
CA TYR A 28 22.04 -12.71 12.11
C TYR A 28 21.17 -13.74 11.38
N THR A 29 21.79 -14.88 11.06
CA THR A 29 21.12 -15.99 10.34
C THR A 29 21.19 -17.29 11.11
N THR A 30 21.89 -17.29 12.25
CA THR A 30 22.06 -18.48 13.11
C THR A 30 20.89 -18.65 14.07
N MET A 31 20.57 -19.90 14.37
CA MET A 31 19.51 -20.23 15.33
C MET A 31 19.89 -19.76 16.74
N VAL A 32 18.91 -19.19 17.44
CA VAL A 32 19.06 -18.75 18.84
C VAL A 32 18.43 -19.81 19.73
N ASP A 33 19.26 -20.76 20.16
CA ASP A 33 18.85 -21.96 20.91
C ASP A 33 19.42 -22.04 22.34
N THR A 34 20.27 -21.07 22.71
CA THR A 34 20.90 -20.99 24.03
C THR A 34 20.86 -19.58 24.59
N ASP A 35 20.87 -19.45 25.93
CA ASP A 35 20.96 -18.16 26.62
C ASP A 35 22.24 -17.41 26.27
N GLN A 36 23.34 -18.13 26.08
CA GLN A 36 24.59 -17.55 25.66
C GLN A 36 24.46 -16.89 24.26
N ARG A 37 23.91 -17.62 23.30
CA ARG A 37 23.67 -17.11 21.95
C ARG A 37 22.72 -15.90 21.97
N LEU A 38 21.68 -15.95 22.78
CA LEU A 38 20.76 -14.83 22.97
C LEU A 38 21.49 -13.59 23.51
N ALA A 39 22.39 -13.78 24.48
CA ALA A 39 23.18 -12.68 25.06
C ALA A 39 24.15 -12.08 24.04
N GLU A 40 24.76 -12.89 23.19
CA GLU A 40 25.63 -12.45 22.08
C GLU A 40 24.84 -11.61 21.07
N ILE A 41 23.68 -12.11 20.59
CA ILE A 41 22.86 -11.45 19.59
C ILE A 41 22.30 -10.13 20.09
N ARG A 42 21.91 -10.03 21.36
CA ARG A 42 21.45 -8.77 21.96
C ARG A 42 22.47 -7.64 21.88
N ARG A 43 23.74 -7.95 21.74
CA ARG A 43 24.86 -6.99 21.68
C ARG A 43 25.40 -6.77 20.27
N LEU A 44 24.74 -7.31 19.25
CA LEU A 44 25.15 -7.06 17.87
C LEU A 44 24.94 -5.58 17.53
N PRO A 45 25.93 -4.95 16.90
CA PRO A 45 25.75 -3.61 16.33
C PRO A 45 24.79 -3.67 15.14
N ARG A 46 24.38 -2.52 14.66
CA ARG A 46 23.67 -2.41 13.40
C ARG A 46 24.57 -2.79 12.23
N THR A 47 24.05 -3.63 11.35
CA THR A 47 24.64 -3.90 10.03
C THR A 47 24.01 -2.93 9.03
N PRO A 48 24.75 -2.34 8.10
CA PRO A 48 24.22 -1.47 7.06
C PRO A 48 23.09 -2.17 6.27
N ALA A 49 21.97 -1.49 6.09
CA ALA A 49 20.78 -2.06 5.46
C ALA A 49 21.06 -2.56 4.03
N HIS A 50 21.95 -1.90 3.29
CA HIS A 50 22.31 -2.33 1.93
C HIS A 50 23.06 -3.64 1.89
N GLU A 51 23.93 -3.91 2.88
CA GLU A 51 24.65 -5.18 3.02
C GLU A 51 23.69 -6.31 3.37
N ILE A 52 22.75 -6.07 4.31
CA ILE A 52 21.71 -7.05 4.67
C ILE A 52 20.89 -7.43 3.45
N ARG A 53 20.47 -6.43 2.66
CA ARG A 53 19.66 -6.67 1.46
C ARG A 53 20.41 -7.48 0.42
N GLN A 54 21.70 -7.20 0.21
CA GLN A 54 22.52 -7.98 -0.72
C GLN A 54 22.67 -9.42 -0.26
N GLU A 55 23.02 -9.64 1.03
CA GLU A 55 23.16 -11.00 1.57
C GLU A 55 21.86 -11.80 1.48
N LEU A 56 20.72 -11.15 1.73
CA LEU A 56 19.42 -11.80 1.61
C LEU A 56 19.02 -12.06 0.16
N TYR A 57 19.39 -11.19 -0.77
CA TYR A 57 19.20 -11.42 -2.19
C TYR A 57 19.96 -12.69 -2.60
N ASP A 58 21.25 -12.76 -2.28
CA ASP A 58 22.14 -13.90 -2.60
C ASP A 58 21.65 -15.20 -1.92
N ASP A 59 21.20 -15.12 -0.67
CA ASP A 59 20.65 -16.27 0.05
C ASP A 59 19.36 -16.80 -0.58
N LEU A 60 18.47 -15.92 -1.04
CA LEU A 60 17.25 -16.32 -1.74
C LEU A 60 17.58 -16.96 -3.09
N GLU A 61 18.47 -16.36 -3.87
CA GLU A 61 18.88 -16.88 -5.18
C GLU A 61 19.50 -18.26 -5.07
N GLN A 62 20.49 -18.41 -4.18
CA GLN A 62 21.32 -19.62 -4.11
C GLN A 62 20.68 -20.72 -3.25
N ASN A 63 19.95 -20.36 -2.20
CA ASN A 63 19.54 -21.32 -1.17
C ASN A 63 18.01 -21.45 -1.00
N ALA A 64 17.20 -20.63 -1.69
CA ALA A 64 15.74 -20.75 -1.64
C ALA A 64 15.15 -21.13 -3.02
N LEU A 65 15.41 -20.33 -4.07
CA LEU A 65 14.81 -20.55 -5.39
C LEU A 65 15.01 -21.96 -5.94
N PRO A 66 16.20 -22.61 -5.83
CA PRO A 66 16.40 -23.96 -6.37
C PRO A 66 15.49 -25.05 -5.75
N TRP A 67 14.91 -24.75 -4.58
CA TRP A 67 14.00 -25.69 -3.88
C TRP A 67 12.53 -25.51 -4.23
N PHE A 68 12.19 -24.50 -5.01
CA PHE A 68 10.84 -24.28 -5.52
C PHE A 68 10.76 -24.78 -6.95
N THR A 69 10.15 -25.94 -7.15
CA THR A 69 10.03 -26.57 -8.46
C THR A 69 8.56 -26.76 -8.84
N VAL A 70 8.29 -27.02 -10.11
CA VAL A 70 6.94 -27.35 -10.60
C VAL A 70 6.48 -28.67 -9.99
N GLU A 71 7.38 -29.65 -9.89
CA GLU A 71 7.08 -31.00 -9.38
C GLU A 71 6.64 -30.98 -7.91
N ASN A 72 7.16 -30.06 -7.09
CA ASN A 72 6.74 -29.92 -5.69
C ASN A 72 5.62 -28.89 -5.50
N GLY A 73 5.06 -28.33 -6.58
CA GLY A 73 3.96 -27.38 -6.56
C GLY A 73 4.32 -26.02 -5.94
N ARG A 74 5.61 -25.65 -5.87
CA ARG A 74 6.07 -24.41 -5.22
C ARG A 74 6.54 -23.34 -6.22
N LYS A 75 6.88 -23.73 -7.45
CA LYS A 75 7.18 -22.80 -8.54
C LYS A 75 5.90 -22.47 -9.29
N CYS A 76 5.07 -21.63 -8.67
CA CYS A 76 3.76 -21.23 -9.17
C CYS A 76 3.38 -19.82 -8.66
N ARG A 77 2.30 -19.26 -9.18
CA ARG A 77 1.69 -18.04 -8.64
C ARG A 77 1.21 -18.29 -7.21
N ALA A 78 1.13 -17.20 -6.42
CA ALA A 78 0.68 -17.32 -5.04
C ALA A 78 -0.78 -17.85 -4.93
N SER A 79 -1.66 -17.46 -5.85
CA SER A 79 -3.05 -17.92 -5.93
C SER A 79 -3.20 -19.40 -6.26
N GLU A 80 -2.18 -20.00 -6.83
CA GLU A 80 -2.12 -21.43 -7.23
C GLU A 80 -1.40 -22.29 -6.18
N ALA A 81 -0.72 -21.66 -5.21
CA ALA A 81 0.07 -22.35 -4.21
C ALA A 81 -0.82 -23.14 -3.25
N VAL A 82 -0.47 -24.39 -3.01
CA VAL A 82 -1.14 -25.22 -2.01
C VAL A 82 -1.00 -24.58 -0.63
N ASP A 83 -2.12 -24.48 0.11
CA ASP A 83 -2.19 -23.92 1.45
C ASP A 83 -1.75 -22.44 1.57
N ASN A 84 -1.73 -21.68 0.47
CA ASN A 84 -1.30 -20.27 0.43
C ASN A 84 0.06 -20.03 1.09
N ARG A 85 0.98 -20.97 0.96
CA ARG A 85 2.31 -20.89 1.59
C ARG A 85 3.25 -20.03 0.77
N SER A 86 4.14 -19.30 1.47
CA SER A 86 5.20 -18.52 0.85
C SER A 86 6.09 -19.37 -0.04
N GLY A 87 6.40 -18.88 -1.22
CA GLY A 87 7.14 -19.66 -2.21
C GLY A 87 7.89 -18.80 -3.22
N TYR A 88 7.99 -19.30 -4.44
CA TYR A 88 8.78 -18.75 -5.54
C TYR A 88 8.45 -17.28 -5.84
N ALA A 89 7.18 -16.95 -6.00
CA ALA A 89 6.76 -15.58 -6.33
C ALA A 89 7.17 -14.57 -5.24
N LEU A 90 7.02 -14.93 -3.94
CA LEU A 90 7.45 -14.05 -2.85
C LEU A 90 8.96 -13.91 -2.80
N ALA A 91 9.72 -14.99 -3.05
CA ALA A 91 11.18 -14.92 -3.10
C ALA A 91 11.65 -13.94 -4.19
N LEU A 92 11.12 -14.08 -5.42
CA LEU A 92 11.44 -13.17 -6.51
C LEU A 92 11.07 -11.72 -6.19
N MET A 93 9.90 -11.48 -5.61
CA MET A 93 9.47 -10.14 -5.24
C MET A 93 10.39 -9.50 -4.20
N LEU A 94 10.84 -10.26 -3.20
CA LEU A 94 11.78 -9.77 -2.19
C LEU A 94 13.15 -9.48 -2.77
N MET A 95 13.68 -10.34 -3.65
CA MET A 95 14.92 -10.09 -4.37
C MET A 95 14.83 -8.78 -5.17
N ALA A 96 13.76 -8.59 -5.92
CA ALA A 96 13.52 -7.35 -6.66
C ALA A 96 13.47 -6.12 -5.73
N LYS A 97 12.78 -6.23 -4.58
CA LYS A 97 12.72 -5.15 -3.58
C LYS A 97 14.10 -4.84 -3.01
N PHE A 98 14.92 -5.83 -2.68
CA PHE A 98 16.27 -5.62 -2.15
C PHE A 98 17.16 -4.91 -3.17
N ALA A 99 17.20 -5.40 -4.41
CA ALA A 99 17.99 -4.79 -5.47
C ALA A 99 17.52 -3.33 -5.74
N LEU A 100 16.21 -3.10 -5.78
CA LEU A 100 15.63 -1.76 -5.99
C LEU A 100 16.03 -0.76 -4.88
N TRP A 101 16.05 -1.20 -3.61
CA TRP A 101 16.50 -0.38 -2.50
C TRP A 101 18.02 -0.12 -2.51
N ASN A 102 18.79 -0.99 -3.14
CA ASN A 102 20.23 -0.85 -3.32
C ASN A 102 20.59 -0.14 -4.63
N GLU A 103 19.57 0.34 -5.38
CA GLU A 103 19.73 0.99 -6.68
C GLU A 103 20.41 0.10 -7.74
N ASP A 104 20.37 -1.22 -7.53
CA ASP A 104 20.81 -2.20 -8.52
C ASP A 104 19.65 -2.52 -9.48
N TRP A 105 19.50 -1.66 -10.48
CA TRP A 105 18.40 -1.74 -11.44
C TRP A 105 18.49 -3.00 -12.32
N ASN A 106 19.68 -3.41 -12.70
CA ASN A 106 19.87 -4.65 -13.47
C ASN A 106 19.60 -5.89 -12.62
N GLY A 107 20.10 -5.92 -11.39
CA GLY A 107 19.82 -6.99 -10.42
C GLY A 107 18.34 -7.10 -10.08
N ALA A 108 17.60 -5.97 -10.06
CA ALA A 108 16.16 -5.98 -9.85
C ALA A 108 15.38 -6.54 -11.05
N LEU A 109 15.82 -6.29 -12.29
CA LEU A 109 15.15 -6.78 -13.49
C LEU A 109 15.16 -8.31 -13.60
N ILE A 110 16.18 -8.99 -13.10
CA ILE A 110 16.26 -10.46 -13.16
C ILE A 110 15.04 -11.13 -12.49
N PRO A 111 14.77 -10.92 -11.20
CA PRO A 111 13.60 -11.51 -10.57
C PRO A 111 12.27 -10.90 -11.04
N LEU A 112 12.25 -9.65 -11.52
CA LEU A 112 11.03 -9.05 -12.08
C LEU A 112 10.62 -9.70 -13.40
N GLN A 113 11.55 -9.97 -14.28
CA GLN A 113 11.29 -10.71 -15.54
C GLN A 113 10.84 -12.15 -15.25
N ALA A 114 11.41 -12.81 -14.24
CA ALA A 114 10.93 -14.12 -13.82
C ALA A 114 9.51 -14.07 -13.24
N LEU A 115 9.12 -12.97 -12.58
CA LEU A 115 7.73 -12.72 -12.18
C LEU A 115 6.82 -12.49 -13.40
N GLU A 116 7.28 -11.75 -14.42
CA GLU A 116 6.53 -11.55 -15.66
C GLU A 116 6.30 -12.87 -16.40
N GLU A 117 7.31 -13.71 -16.49
CA GLU A 117 7.17 -15.06 -17.06
C GLU A 117 6.15 -15.90 -16.28
N LEU A 118 6.12 -15.78 -14.95
CA LEU A 118 5.21 -16.54 -14.09
C LEU A 118 3.77 -16.03 -14.16
N TYR A 119 3.58 -14.71 -14.16
CA TYR A 119 2.25 -14.09 -14.09
C TYR A 119 1.67 -13.80 -15.48
N GLY A 120 2.51 -13.61 -16.50
CA GLY A 120 2.08 -13.31 -17.87
C GLY A 120 1.58 -11.89 -18.06
N ASP A 121 0.78 -11.68 -19.11
CA ASP A 121 0.32 -10.37 -19.56
C ASP A 121 -0.51 -9.64 -18.50
N PHE A 122 -0.08 -8.44 -18.14
CA PHE A 122 -0.80 -7.58 -17.20
C PHE A 122 -1.85 -6.74 -17.95
N ASN A 123 -3.12 -7.08 -17.78
CA ASN A 123 -4.26 -6.37 -18.36
C ASN A 123 -5.53 -6.57 -17.54
N GLU A 124 -6.60 -5.82 -17.86
CA GLU A 124 -7.90 -5.91 -17.18
C GLU A 124 -8.54 -7.30 -17.27
N GLY A 125 -8.31 -8.04 -18.36
CA GLY A 125 -8.88 -9.38 -18.54
C GLY A 125 -8.28 -10.42 -17.62
N ASN A 126 -6.95 -10.35 -17.39
CA ASN A 126 -6.21 -11.28 -16.54
C ASN A 126 -6.22 -10.83 -15.06
N TYR A 127 -6.24 -9.52 -14.82
CA TYR A 127 -6.14 -8.91 -13.51
C TYR A 127 -7.17 -7.77 -13.35
N PRO A 128 -8.46 -8.11 -13.16
CA PRO A 128 -9.53 -7.11 -13.08
C PRO A 128 -9.28 -6.07 -11.98
N LEU A 129 -9.43 -4.78 -12.32
CA LEU A 129 -9.25 -3.71 -11.36
C LEU A 129 -10.17 -3.87 -10.13
N ALA A 130 -11.36 -4.43 -10.32
CA ALA A 130 -12.29 -4.72 -9.23
C ALA A 130 -11.70 -5.65 -8.16
N GLU A 131 -10.82 -6.58 -8.55
CA GLU A 131 -10.19 -7.54 -7.64
C GLU A 131 -9.06 -6.91 -6.80
N THR A 132 -8.68 -5.65 -7.05
CA THR A 132 -7.77 -4.91 -6.17
C THR A 132 -8.40 -4.61 -4.81
N GLN A 133 -9.71 -4.72 -4.67
CA GLN A 133 -10.41 -4.57 -3.40
C GLN A 133 -10.07 -5.75 -2.46
N TRP A 134 -9.76 -5.44 -1.22
CA TRP A 134 -9.25 -6.44 -0.25
C TRP A 134 -10.27 -7.48 0.19
N ARG A 135 -11.55 -7.26 -0.08
CA ARG A 135 -12.59 -8.28 0.11
C ARG A 135 -12.43 -9.51 -0.80
N TYR A 136 -11.70 -9.37 -1.90
CA TYR A 136 -11.33 -10.50 -2.75
C TYR A 136 -10.03 -11.11 -2.23
N LYS A 137 -10.12 -12.33 -1.69
CA LYS A 137 -8.98 -13.04 -1.13
C LYS A 137 -8.23 -13.80 -2.21
N ASN A 138 -6.91 -13.73 -2.16
CA ASN A 138 -6.02 -14.44 -3.07
C ASN A 138 -6.38 -14.30 -4.56
N PRO A 139 -6.69 -13.08 -5.06
CA PRO A 139 -6.92 -12.89 -6.48
C PRO A 139 -5.68 -13.26 -7.29
N ALA A 140 -5.86 -13.42 -8.61
CA ALA A 140 -4.78 -13.84 -9.51
C ALA A 140 -3.53 -12.93 -9.44
N GLU A 141 -3.73 -11.66 -9.13
CA GLU A 141 -2.67 -10.65 -9.00
C GLU A 141 -1.81 -10.78 -7.72
N THR A 142 -2.25 -11.57 -6.73
CA THR A 142 -1.58 -11.68 -5.43
C THR A 142 -0.20 -12.31 -5.56
N ILE A 143 0.80 -11.69 -4.93
CA ILE A 143 2.13 -12.27 -4.70
C ILE A 143 2.26 -12.75 -3.26
N PHE A 144 1.75 -11.97 -2.30
CA PHE A 144 1.72 -12.41 -0.89
C PHE A 144 0.62 -11.70 -0.10
N GLU A 145 -0.17 -12.49 0.61
CA GLU A 145 -1.20 -12.04 1.56
C GLU A 145 -1.06 -12.77 2.90
N ILE A 146 -1.26 -12.03 3.99
CA ILE A 146 -1.49 -12.65 5.30
C ILE A 146 -2.95 -13.09 5.35
N GLN A 147 -3.16 -14.38 5.56
CA GLN A 147 -4.48 -14.97 5.55
C GLN A 147 -5.22 -14.67 6.84
N HIS A 148 -6.41 -14.10 6.72
CA HIS A 148 -7.34 -13.89 7.82
C HIS A 148 -8.61 -14.71 7.62
N ALA A 149 -9.24 -15.12 8.73
CA ALA A 149 -10.49 -15.86 8.73
C ALA A 149 -11.29 -15.49 9.97
N TRP A 150 -12.62 -15.61 9.89
CA TRP A 150 -13.46 -15.55 11.07
C TRP A 150 -13.14 -16.69 12.03
N SER A 151 -12.95 -16.37 13.29
CA SER A 151 -12.77 -17.36 14.34
C SER A 151 -14.07 -17.50 15.13
N LEU A 152 -14.54 -18.72 15.27
CA LEU A 152 -15.71 -19.03 16.09
C LEU A 152 -15.45 -18.89 17.60
N THR A 153 -14.20 -18.84 18.02
CA THR A 153 -13.79 -18.87 19.44
C THR A 153 -12.95 -17.70 19.89
N GLY A 154 -12.74 -16.69 19.03
CA GLY A 154 -11.94 -15.52 19.37
C GLY A 154 -11.47 -14.72 18.16
N THR A 155 -10.74 -13.65 18.43
CA THR A 155 -10.25 -12.70 17.42
C THR A 155 -8.90 -13.05 16.80
N GLN A 156 -8.40 -14.25 17.03
CA GLN A 156 -7.00 -14.64 16.73
C GLN A 156 -6.63 -14.61 15.23
N TYR A 157 -7.63 -14.77 14.36
CA TYR A 157 -7.42 -14.86 12.90
C TYR A 157 -8.11 -13.73 12.15
N ASN A 158 -8.66 -12.75 12.86
CA ASN A 158 -9.36 -11.61 12.28
C ASN A 158 -8.38 -10.46 12.02
N GLY A 159 -8.64 -9.72 10.95
CA GLY A 159 -8.01 -8.42 10.69
C GLY A 159 -8.82 -7.27 11.32
N ASN A 160 -8.26 -6.07 11.23
CA ASN A 160 -8.96 -4.83 11.57
C ASN A 160 -8.65 -3.69 10.57
N VAL A 161 -8.12 -4.03 9.41
CA VAL A 161 -7.77 -3.04 8.39
C VAL A 161 -9.00 -2.32 7.88
N ALA A 162 -10.10 -3.04 7.63
CA ALA A 162 -11.36 -2.44 7.24
C ALA A 162 -11.86 -1.45 8.30
N ALA A 163 -11.79 -1.79 9.59
CA ALA A 163 -12.18 -0.90 10.67
C ALA A 163 -11.37 0.40 10.70
N ILE A 164 -10.07 0.34 10.45
CA ILE A 164 -9.18 1.50 10.38
C ILE A 164 -9.54 2.41 9.21
N MET A 165 -9.89 1.82 8.06
CA MET A 165 -10.13 2.51 6.79
C MET A 165 -11.57 2.99 6.61
N MET A 166 -12.54 2.27 7.18
CA MET A 166 -13.96 2.57 7.02
C MET A 166 -14.41 3.77 7.84
N PRO A 167 -15.40 4.54 7.34
CA PRO A 167 -16.09 5.52 8.17
C PRO A 167 -16.89 4.83 9.28
N THR A 168 -16.99 5.48 10.45
CA THR A 168 -17.87 5.02 11.52
C THR A 168 -19.33 5.16 11.07
N HIS A 169 -20.08 4.07 11.10
CA HIS A 169 -21.47 4.04 10.65
C HIS A 169 -22.36 3.24 11.62
N ASN A 170 -23.66 3.40 11.50
CA ASN A 170 -24.66 2.60 12.19
C ASN A 170 -25.79 2.20 11.24
N GLY A 171 -26.44 1.08 11.55
CA GLY A 171 -27.49 0.52 10.70
C GLY A 171 -26.97 -0.14 9.41
N ASP A 172 -27.88 -0.79 8.71
CA ASP A 172 -27.59 -1.40 7.41
C ASP A 172 -27.76 -0.37 6.29
N GLY A 173 -26.90 -0.41 5.30
CA GLY A 173 -26.98 0.49 4.14
C GLY A 173 -25.94 0.19 3.09
N VAL A 174 -25.99 0.93 1.99
CA VAL A 174 -25.00 0.87 0.92
C VAL A 174 -24.22 2.20 0.92
N PHE A 175 -22.90 2.12 0.94
CA PHE A 175 -22.03 3.27 0.89
C PHE A 175 -20.98 3.08 -0.19
N ASP A 176 -20.93 4.00 -1.14
CA ASP A 176 -20.11 3.91 -2.35
C ASP A 176 -20.21 2.52 -3.05
N GLY A 177 -21.44 2.00 -3.14
CA GLY A 177 -21.73 0.72 -3.77
C GLY A 177 -21.40 -0.52 -2.94
N VAL A 178 -20.93 -0.37 -1.69
CA VAL A 178 -20.63 -1.48 -0.79
C VAL A 178 -21.73 -1.61 0.26
N PRO A 179 -22.44 -2.75 0.33
CA PRO A 179 -23.38 -3.00 1.41
C PRO A 179 -22.63 -3.15 2.72
N LEU A 180 -23.02 -2.39 3.73
CA LEU A 180 -22.44 -2.40 5.08
C LEU A 180 -23.52 -2.79 6.09
N LYS A 181 -23.16 -3.57 7.09
CA LYS A 181 -24.05 -4.00 8.16
C LYS A 181 -23.84 -3.18 9.41
N GLY A 182 -24.93 -2.82 10.07
CA GLY A 182 -24.92 -2.26 11.41
C GLY A 182 -25.02 -3.34 12.47
N TYR A 183 -24.36 -3.13 13.61
CA TYR A 183 -24.34 -4.09 14.73
C TYR A 183 -24.97 -3.47 15.99
N GLY A 184 -26.25 -3.12 15.92
CA GLY A 184 -26.97 -2.56 17.06
C GLY A 184 -26.36 -1.26 17.59
N THR A 185 -25.85 -1.27 18.83
CA THR A 185 -25.14 -0.11 19.41
C THR A 185 -23.67 -0.04 19.05
N SER A 186 -23.11 -1.10 18.48
CA SER A 186 -21.74 -1.09 17.98
C SER A 186 -21.69 -0.35 16.65
N MET A 187 -20.75 0.57 16.53
CA MET A 187 -20.50 1.33 15.31
C MET A 187 -19.19 0.87 14.70
N PRO A 188 -19.24 -0.04 13.72
CA PRO A 188 -18.04 -0.47 13.02
C PRO A 188 -17.39 0.70 12.29
N GLY A 189 -16.07 0.60 12.13
CA GLY A 189 -15.28 1.63 11.50
C GLY A 189 -14.73 2.68 12.48
N TRP A 190 -13.43 2.93 12.40
CA TRP A 190 -12.77 3.88 13.29
C TRP A 190 -12.51 5.24 12.64
N SER A 191 -12.68 5.34 11.35
CA SER A 191 -12.38 6.58 10.60
C SER A 191 -10.96 7.11 10.88
N SER A 192 -9.99 6.22 11.10
CA SER A 192 -8.66 6.59 11.59
C SER A 192 -7.75 7.12 10.49
N LEU A 193 -7.91 6.64 9.26
CA LEU A 193 -7.12 7.08 8.13
C LEU A 193 -7.94 7.94 7.17
N ARG A 194 -7.27 8.88 6.55
CA ARG A 194 -7.82 9.82 5.57
C ARG A 194 -6.87 9.93 4.39
N ALA A 195 -7.42 10.18 3.19
CA ALA A 195 -6.60 10.60 2.07
C ALA A 195 -5.97 11.97 2.39
N ASN A 196 -4.69 12.12 2.12
CA ASN A 196 -4.04 13.42 2.29
C ASN A 196 -4.26 14.33 1.07
N ASN A 197 -3.80 15.59 1.14
CA ASN A 197 -3.98 16.57 0.07
C ASN A 197 -3.36 16.19 -1.27
N ARG A 198 -2.50 15.17 -1.33
CA ARG A 198 -1.96 14.66 -2.59
C ARG A 198 -3.00 13.90 -3.39
N TYR A 199 -3.89 13.18 -2.71
CA TYR A 199 -4.93 12.38 -3.34
C TYR A 199 -6.20 13.18 -3.58
N ALA A 200 -6.65 13.93 -2.57
CA ALA A 200 -7.86 14.71 -2.65
C ALA A 200 -7.82 15.90 -1.68
N ILE A 201 -8.04 17.10 -2.18
CA ILE A 201 -8.16 18.29 -1.37
C ILE A 201 -9.65 18.65 -1.33
N PHE A 202 -10.25 18.50 -0.15
CA PHE A 202 -11.54 19.11 0.14
C PHE A 202 -11.30 20.37 0.94
N ARG A 203 -11.73 21.49 0.43
CA ARG A 203 -11.78 22.74 1.21
C ARG A 203 -13.16 22.81 1.86
N PRO A 204 -13.26 22.76 3.20
CA PRO A 204 -14.51 23.09 3.85
C PRO A 204 -14.88 24.52 3.51
N ALA A 205 -16.18 24.81 3.35
CA ALA A 205 -16.66 26.17 3.25
C ALA A 205 -16.17 26.98 4.43
N THR A 206 -15.51 28.06 4.17
CA THR A 206 -15.22 29.08 5.19
C THR A 206 -16.43 29.99 5.27
N GLY A 207 -17.28 29.74 6.29
CA GLY A 207 -18.44 30.57 6.56
C GLY A 207 -19.79 29.99 6.13
N ASN A 208 -20.88 30.57 6.65
CA ASN A 208 -22.27 30.16 6.39
C ASN A 208 -22.83 30.56 5.01
N THR A 209 -21.98 30.84 4.05
CA THR A 209 -22.41 31.26 2.71
C THR A 209 -22.24 30.13 1.71
N GLN A 210 -23.31 29.82 1.00
CA GLN A 210 -23.47 28.75 0.02
C GLN A 210 -22.56 28.84 -1.22
N THR A 211 -21.56 29.71 -1.27
CA THR A 211 -20.98 30.16 -2.51
C THR A 211 -19.60 29.63 -2.87
N GLU A 212 -18.89 28.93 -1.98
CA GLU A 212 -17.51 28.51 -2.31
C GLU A 212 -17.13 27.14 -1.76
N HIS A 213 -17.69 26.10 -2.38
CA HIS A 213 -17.10 24.75 -2.27
C HIS A 213 -16.48 24.36 -3.59
N THR A 214 -15.17 24.36 -3.62
CA THR A 214 -14.43 23.70 -4.68
C THR A 214 -13.77 22.46 -4.07
N ALA A 215 -14.29 21.28 -4.37
CA ALA A 215 -13.57 20.05 -4.13
C ALA A 215 -12.39 20.02 -5.10
N TYR A 216 -11.20 20.19 -4.58
CA TYR A 216 -9.99 19.92 -5.35
C TYR A 216 -9.59 18.48 -5.10
N ILE A 217 -9.84 17.66 -6.08
CA ILE A 217 -9.11 16.42 -6.14
C ILE A 217 -7.80 16.78 -6.81
N ASP A 218 -6.70 16.58 -6.10
CA ASP A 218 -5.36 16.86 -6.60
C ASP A 218 -5.21 16.23 -7.99
N ALA A 219 -4.40 16.85 -8.81
CA ALA A 219 -3.99 16.39 -10.12
C ALA A 219 -3.59 14.92 -10.21
N LEU A 220 -3.37 14.24 -9.06
CA LEU A 220 -3.05 12.82 -9.01
C LEU A 220 -4.13 11.97 -9.67
N PHE A 221 -5.43 12.20 -9.41
CA PHE A 221 -6.54 11.48 -10.03
C PHE A 221 -7.29 12.30 -11.08
N ASN A 222 -7.05 13.59 -11.17
CA ASN A 222 -7.71 14.54 -12.05
C ASN A 222 -9.26 14.33 -12.20
N PRO A 223 -10.00 14.08 -11.13
CA PRO A 223 -11.42 13.75 -11.19
C PRO A 223 -12.31 14.95 -10.86
N LEU A 224 -11.83 16.18 -11.00
CA LEU A 224 -12.63 17.40 -10.80
C LEU A 224 -14.00 17.34 -11.47
N PRO A 225 -14.15 16.78 -12.69
CA PRO A 225 -15.45 16.63 -13.30
C PRO A 225 -16.32 15.53 -12.69
N LEU A 226 -15.73 14.59 -11.95
CA LEU A 226 -16.44 13.43 -11.43
C LEU A 226 -17.24 13.75 -10.16
N THR A 227 -16.91 14.81 -9.48
CA THR A 227 -17.57 15.20 -8.23
C THR A 227 -18.28 16.53 -8.39
N TYR A 228 -19.42 16.65 -7.71
CA TYR A 228 -20.14 17.89 -7.60
C TYR A 228 -20.63 18.11 -6.17
N ASP A 229 -20.70 19.39 -5.79
CA ASP A 229 -21.17 19.78 -4.46
C ASP A 229 -22.70 19.86 -4.46
N THR A 230 -23.31 19.25 -3.46
CA THR A 230 -24.73 19.39 -3.17
C THR A 230 -24.91 19.97 -1.78
N TYR A 231 -25.70 21.03 -1.65
CA TYR A 231 -26.07 21.56 -0.36
C TYR A 231 -27.15 20.71 0.29
N ASP A 232 -26.83 20.16 1.47
CA ASP A 232 -27.79 19.45 2.31
C ASP A 232 -28.36 20.43 3.35
N ALA A 233 -29.60 20.87 3.12
CA ALA A 233 -30.28 21.82 4.00
C ALA A 233 -30.58 21.25 5.40
N THR A 234 -30.72 19.93 5.52
CA THR A 234 -30.96 19.25 6.81
C THR A 234 -29.73 19.28 7.68
N LEU A 235 -28.58 19.09 7.07
CA LEU A 235 -27.30 19.07 7.74
C LEU A 235 -26.60 20.44 7.76
N ASN A 236 -27.20 21.44 7.09
CA ASN A 236 -26.63 22.77 6.90
C ASN A 236 -25.18 22.74 6.42
N ARG A 237 -24.88 21.90 5.41
CA ARG A 237 -23.54 21.73 4.86
C ARG A 237 -23.59 21.24 3.41
N TYR A 238 -22.44 21.37 2.75
CA TYR A 238 -22.24 20.72 1.45
C TYR A 238 -21.82 19.28 1.63
N THR A 239 -22.30 18.43 0.76
CA THR A 239 -21.87 17.06 0.56
C THR A 239 -21.33 16.94 -0.85
N VAL A 240 -20.21 16.20 -1.01
CA VAL A 240 -19.67 15.88 -2.32
C VAL A 240 -20.34 14.61 -2.82
N LYS A 241 -20.85 14.64 -4.04
CA LYS A 241 -21.44 13.48 -4.72
C LYS A 241 -20.59 13.06 -5.91
N ILE A 242 -20.56 11.76 -6.17
CA ILE A 242 -19.94 11.20 -7.36
C ILE A 242 -20.94 11.25 -8.52
N ASP A 243 -20.46 11.67 -9.69
CA ASP A 243 -21.19 11.47 -10.94
C ASP A 243 -21.08 10.00 -11.36
N ARG A 244 -22.07 9.20 -11.00
CA ARG A 244 -22.09 7.75 -11.26
C ARG A 244 -22.33 7.43 -12.73
N GLU A 245 -23.00 8.29 -13.47
CA GLU A 245 -23.21 8.11 -14.91
C GLU A 245 -21.89 8.29 -15.65
N ALA A 246 -21.14 9.34 -15.33
CA ALA A 246 -19.82 9.56 -15.86
C ALA A 246 -18.84 8.42 -15.48
N LEU A 247 -18.90 7.97 -14.23
CA LEU A 247 -18.06 6.87 -13.76
C LEU A 247 -18.35 5.57 -14.50
N ALA A 248 -19.64 5.25 -14.72
CA ALA A 248 -20.06 4.07 -15.47
C ALA A 248 -19.67 4.18 -16.95
N ALA A 249 -19.76 5.37 -17.54
CA ALA A 249 -19.30 5.63 -18.90
C ALA A 249 -17.77 5.60 -19.04
N GLY A 250 -17.04 5.78 -17.95
CA GLY A 250 -15.56 5.88 -17.96
C GLY A 250 -15.05 7.18 -18.57
N GLU A 251 -15.95 8.14 -18.81
CA GLU A 251 -15.63 9.40 -19.48
C GLU A 251 -16.53 10.53 -18.99
N ILE A 252 -15.98 11.73 -18.90
CA ILE A 252 -16.74 12.96 -18.67
C ILE A 252 -16.20 14.07 -19.60
N ARG A 253 -17.09 14.69 -20.37
CA ARG A 253 -16.78 15.79 -21.30
C ARG A 253 -15.58 15.48 -22.23
N GLY A 254 -15.45 14.24 -22.69
CA GLY A 254 -14.36 13.80 -23.55
C GLY A 254 -13.05 13.48 -22.86
N GLN A 255 -13.03 13.45 -21.51
CA GLN A 255 -11.86 13.07 -20.73
C GLN A 255 -12.09 11.72 -20.06
N LYS A 256 -11.14 10.82 -20.18
CA LYS A 256 -11.17 9.53 -19.48
C LYS A 256 -11.03 9.71 -17.98
N ILE A 257 -11.79 8.94 -17.25
CA ILE A 257 -11.79 8.92 -15.78
C ILE A 257 -10.91 7.78 -15.30
N ASP A 258 -10.00 8.07 -14.37
CA ASP A 258 -9.25 7.03 -13.68
C ASP A 258 -10.19 6.17 -12.83
N ARG A 259 -10.43 4.92 -13.26
CA ARG A 259 -11.39 4.00 -12.65
C ARG A 259 -11.03 3.64 -11.20
N ARG A 260 -9.77 3.85 -10.78
CA ARG A 260 -9.32 3.57 -9.40
C ARG A 260 -9.93 4.52 -8.39
N VAL A 261 -10.37 5.71 -8.81
CA VAL A 261 -10.99 6.69 -7.91
C VAL A 261 -12.22 6.10 -7.21
N GLN A 262 -13.00 5.27 -7.90
CA GLN A 262 -14.18 4.62 -7.34
C GLN A 262 -13.87 3.64 -6.20
N TYR A 263 -12.66 3.10 -6.17
CA TYR A 263 -12.24 2.15 -5.15
C TYR A 263 -11.38 2.78 -4.06
N PHE A 264 -10.59 3.78 -4.43
CA PHE A 264 -9.61 4.36 -3.52
C PHE A 264 -10.14 5.54 -2.69
N LEU A 265 -11.07 6.32 -3.20
CA LEU A 265 -11.65 7.45 -2.49
C LEU A 265 -13.09 7.17 -2.10
N GLY A 266 -13.39 7.18 -0.80
CA GLY A 266 -14.75 7.21 -0.26
C GLY A 266 -15.27 8.63 -0.30
N LEU A 267 -16.13 8.94 -1.25
CA LEU A 267 -16.64 10.30 -1.51
C LEU A 267 -17.98 10.58 -0.86
N GLY A 268 -18.53 9.61 -0.13
CA GLY A 268 -19.68 9.84 0.72
C GLY A 268 -21.03 9.78 0.01
N ASP A 269 -21.12 9.03 -1.07
CA ASP A 269 -22.39 8.78 -1.73
C ASP A 269 -23.16 7.70 -0.97
N LEU A 270 -24.23 8.13 -0.30
CA LEU A 270 -25.08 7.28 0.53
C LEU A 270 -26.34 6.91 -0.25
N GLU A 271 -26.44 5.66 -0.67
CA GLU A 271 -27.72 5.01 -0.88
C GLU A 271 -28.15 4.36 0.44
N ALA A 272 -28.70 5.15 1.33
CA ALA A 272 -28.97 4.70 2.67
C ALA A 272 -30.44 4.43 2.89
N GLY A 273 -30.76 3.32 3.55
CA GLY A 273 -31.99 3.19 4.30
C GLY A 273 -32.07 4.23 5.43
N GLU A 274 -33.26 4.55 5.94
CA GLU A 274 -33.49 5.61 6.94
C GLU A 274 -32.62 5.52 8.22
N THR A 275 -32.04 4.34 8.48
CA THR A 275 -31.27 4.05 9.71
C THR A 275 -29.75 4.20 9.55
N PHE A 276 -29.24 4.24 8.31
CA PHE A 276 -27.80 4.32 8.08
C PHE A 276 -27.29 5.74 8.27
N LYS A 277 -26.35 5.93 9.19
CA LYS A 277 -25.74 7.24 9.48
C LYS A 277 -24.24 7.10 9.58
N ILE A 278 -23.52 7.95 8.86
CA ILE A 278 -22.10 8.17 9.07
C ILE A 278 -21.92 9.23 10.14
N THR A 279 -21.21 8.91 11.20
CA THR A 279 -21.18 9.73 12.42
C THR A 279 -20.03 10.72 12.51
N ARG A 280 -19.06 10.72 11.59
CA ARG A 280 -17.90 11.61 11.66
C ARG A 280 -17.50 12.25 10.34
N ASN A 281 -17.22 13.55 10.44
CA ASN A 281 -16.50 14.47 9.53
C ASN A 281 -16.51 14.15 8.02
N TYR A 282 -17.40 14.82 7.36
CA TYR A 282 -17.60 14.74 5.91
C TYR A 282 -16.63 15.61 5.08
N GLY A 283 -15.74 16.35 5.70
CA GLY A 283 -14.88 17.32 5.04
C GLY A 283 -13.58 16.76 4.46
N VAL A 284 -13.28 15.46 4.63
CA VAL A 284 -12.07 14.83 4.15
C VAL A 284 -12.41 13.42 3.65
N PRO A 285 -12.01 13.02 2.43
CA PRO A 285 -12.35 11.71 1.90
C PRO A 285 -11.67 10.60 2.71
N TRP A 286 -12.46 9.54 2.95
CA TRP A 286 -11.91 8.30 3.48
C TRP A 286 -11.21 7.52 2.38
N PRO A 287 -10.31 6.59 2.74
CA PRO A 287 -9.99 5.50 1.82
C PRO A 287 -11.28 4.80 1.41
N GLY A 288 -11.43 4.58 0.12
CA GLY A 288 -12.66 4.07 -0.46
C GLY A 288 -12.87 2.56 -0.26
N PRO A 289 -13.83 2.01 -1.00
CA PRO A 289 -14.25 0.61 -0.90
C PRO A 289 -13.14 -0.42 -1.08
N LYS A 290 -11.98 -0.04 -1.58
CA LYS A 290 -10.81 -0.92 -1.73
C LYS A 290 -10.50 -1.73 -0.48
N PHE A 291 -10.69 -1.13 0.70
CA PHE A 291 -10.32 -1.72 1.98
C PHE A 291 -11.51 -2.17 2.82
N TRP A 292 -12.75 -1.91 2.38
CA TRP A 292 -13.91 -2.16 3.20
C TRP A 292 -14.32 -3.61 3.14
N CYS A 293 -14.85 -4.09 4.26
CA CYS A 293 -15.38 -5.44 4.41
C CYS A 293 -16.89 -5.37 4.63
N PRO A 294 -17.71 -5.88 3.71
CA PRO A 294 -19.17 -5.92 3.89
C PRO A 294 -19.60 -6.70 5.13
N ASP A 295 -18.79 -7.69 5.54
CA ASP A 295 -19.06 -8.60 6.64
C ASP A 295 -18.34 -8.22 7.93
N ILE A 296 -17.92 -6.96 8.06
CA ILE A 296 -17.24 -6.51 9.29
C ILE A 296 -18.15 -6.69 10.51
N GLU A 297 -17.63 -7.30 11.56
CA GLU A 297 -18.31 -7.43 12.84
C GLU A 297 -17.62 -6.60 13.91
N GLN A 298 -18.33 -5.63 14.46
CA GLN A 298 -17.74 -4.64 15.37
C GLN A 298 -16.57 -3.91 14.73
N ASN A 299 -15.34 -4.27 15.08
CA ASN A 299 -14.09 -3.71 14.56
C ASN A 299 -13.17 -4.77 13.95
N TYR A 300 -13.72 -5.93 13.64
CA TYR A 300 -12.97 -7.06 13.09
C TYR A 300 -13.50 -7.43 11.72
N ASP A 301 -12.60 -7.82 10.86
CA ASP A 301 -12.91 -8.27 9.51
C ASP A 301 -12.13 -9.54 9.15
N SER A 302 -12.56 -10.22 8.12
CA SER A 302 -11.89 -11.41 7.61
C SER A 302 -11.05 -11.14 6.37
N ASN A 303 -10.91 -9.88 5.94
CA ASN A 303 -10.11 -9.54 4.77
C ASN A 303 -8.66 -9.94 4.98
N ASN A 304 -8.05 -10.50 3.95
CA ASN A 304 -6.62 -10.74 3.97
C ASN A 304 -5.86 -9.42 3.96
N TYR A 305 -4.70 -9.40 4.59
CA TYR A 305 -3.77 -8.28 4.49
C TYR A 305 -2.82 -8.51 3.31
N ARG A 306 -3.02 -7.76 2.21
CA ARG A 306 -2.22 -7.88 0.99
C ARG A 306 -0.93 -7.09 1.14
N ILE A 307 0.22 -7.80 1.06
CA ILE A 307 1.54 -7.16 1.18
C ILE A 307 2.11 -6.83 -0.19
N PHE A 308 2.06 -7.78 -1.14
CA PHE A 308 2.58 -7.59 -2.48
C PHE A 308 1.63 -8.14 -3.53
N ARG A 309 1.57 -7.44 -4.66
CA ARG A 309 0.80 -7.84 -5.84
C ARG A 309 1.54 -7.50 -7.14
N TYR A 310 1.14 -8.11 -8.24
CA TYR A 310 1.87 -8.06 -9.49
C TYR A 310 1.97 -6.65 -10.10
N ALA A 311 0.98 -5.77 -9.91
CA ALA A 311 1.08 -4.38 -10.35
C ALA A 311 2.27 -3.63 -9.74
N ASP A 312 2.66 -3.96 -8.49
CA ASP A 312 3.85 -3.39 -7.87
C ASP A 312 5.12 -3.83 -8.64
N ALA A 313 5.20 -5.11 -9.04
CA ALA A 313 6.31 -5.61 -9.87
C ALA A 313 6.37 -4.92 -11.24
N ILE A 314 5.22 -4.74 -11.91
CA ILE A 314 5.12 -4.02 -13.19
C ILE A 314 5.64 -2.58 -13.05
N LEU A 315 5.23 -1.87 -12.00
CA LEU A 315 5.70 -0.49 -11.77
C LEU A 315 7.18 -0.43 -11.33
N MET A 316 7.71 -1.49 -10.70
CA MET A 316 9.14 -1.61 -10.43
C MET A 316 9.94 -1.81 -11.71
N MET A 317 9.43 -2.59 -12.69
CA MET A 317 10.05 -2.69 -14.02
C MET A 317 10.12 -1.33 -14.72
N ALA A 318 9.02 -0.57 -14.72
CA ALA A 318 9.02 0.78 -15.28
C ALA A 318 10.09 1.66 -14.62
N GLU A 319 10.25 1.56 -13.30
CA GLU A 319 11.26 2.32 -12.56
C GLU A 319 12.69 1.88 -12.89
N CYS A 320 12.95 0.58 -12.97
CA CYS A 320 14.26 0.07 -13.35
C CYS A 320 14.66 0.54 -14.76
N TYR A 321 13.77 0.37 -15.73
CA TYR A 321 14.05 0.82 -17.10
C TYR A 321 14.20 2.34 -17.21
N CYS A 322 13.47 3.11 -16.42
CA CYS A 322 13.63 4.57 -16.37
C CYS A 322 15.02 4.95 -15.87
N ASN A 323 15.52 4.31 -14.82
CA ASN A 323 16.86 4.58 -14.29
C ASN A 323 17.98 4.02 -15.19
N LEU A 324 17.68 3.07 -16.06
CA LEU A 324 18.58 2.56 -17.11
C LEU A 324 18.44 3.34 -18.42
N GLU A 325 17.72 4.45 -18.42
CA GLU A 325 17.50 5.33 -19.56
C GLU A 325 16.88 4.63 -20.80
N ASN A 326 16.06 3.61 -20.57
CA ASN A 326 15.28 2.93 -21.60
C ASN A 326 13.83 3.45 -21.60
N ALA A 327 13.57 4.50 -22.33
CA ALA A 327 12.26 5.17 -22.38
C ALA A 327 11.16 4.28 -22.98
N GLU A 328 11.46 3.44 -23.95
CA GLU A 328 10.50 2.54 -24.59
C GLU A 328 9.92 1.54 -23.58
N GLU A 329 10.78 0.80 -22.90
CA GLU A 329 10.36 -0.17 -21.88
C GLU A 329 9.73 0.54 -20.66
N THR A 330 10.25 1.71 -20.27
CA THR A 330 9.65 2.51 -19.20
C THR A 330 8.18 2.81 -19.49
N MET A 331 7.90 3.35 -20.68
CA MET A 331 6.53 3.68 -21.09
C MET A 331 5.68 2.42 -21.28
N ARG A 332 6.26 1.33 -21.80
CA ARG A 332 5.55 0.06 -21.97
C ARG A 332 4.97 -0.41 -20.63
N TYR A 333 5.80 -0.58 -19.61
CA TYR A 333 5.34 -1.07 -18.31
C TYR A 333 4.45 -0.07 -17.56
N LEU A 334 4.77 1.21 -17.60
CA LEU A 334 3.94 2.25 -17.01
C LEU A 334 2.52 2.26 -17.61
N ASN A 335 2.42 2.12 -18.93
CA ASN A 335 1.14 2.17 -19.64
C ASN A 335 0.29 0.93 -19.42
N LEU A 336 0.85 -0.25 -19.14
CA LEU A 336 0.06 -1.42 -18.76
C LEU A 336 -0.86 -1.14 -17.56
N VAL A 337 -0.32 -0.47 -16.53
CA VAL A 337 -1.10 -0.11 -15.33
C VAL A 337 -2.11 0.98 -15.64
N ARG A 338 -1.75 1.96 -16.46
CA ARG A 338 -2.61 3.07 -16.87
C ARG A 338 -3.80 2.57 -17.72
N GLU A 339 -3.54 1.69 -18.67
CA GLU A 339 -4.56 1.09 -19.52
C GLU A 339 -5.58 0.29 -18.70
N ARG A 340 -5.11 -0.51 -17.72
CA ARG A 340 -6.00 -1.20 -16.79
C ARG A 340 -6.88 -0.23 -16.01
N ALA A 341 -6.34 0.91 -15.61
CA ALA A 341 -7.09 1.95 -14.90
C ALA A 341 -8.03 2.77 -15.83
N GLY A 342 -8.00 2.54 -17.14
CA GLY A 342 -8.83 3.23 -18.13
C GLY A 342 -8.37 4.64 -18.43
N VAL A 343 -7.12 5.02 -18.11
CA VAL A 343 -6.56 6.34 -18.42
C VAL A 343 -5.65 6.31 -19.63
N ASP A 344 -5.49 7.48 -20.27
CA ASP A 344 -4.65 7.58 -21.45
C ASP A 344 -3.19 7.22 -21.19
N PRO A 345 -2.53 6.55 -22.13
CA PRO A 345 -1.12 6.20 -22.02
C PRO A 345 -0.23 7.46 -22.00
N VAL A 346 0.90 7.36 -21.34
CA VAL A 346 2.00 8.32 -21.51
C VAL A 346 2.64 8.07 -22.85
N THR A 347 2.59 9.06 -23.75
CA THR A 347 3.14 8.98 -25.11
C THR A 347 4.26 9.97 -25.36
N ASN A 348 4.35 11.02 -24.53
CA ASN A 348 5.32 12.09 -24.64
C ASN A 348 5.98 12.36 -23.28
N PHE A 349 7.25 12.71 -23.32
CA PHE A 349 8.03 13.15 -22.17
C PHE A 349 9.14 14.09 -22.65
N THR A 350 9.60 15.00 -21.79
CA THR A 350 10.71 15.92 -22.12
C THR A 350 12.06 15.43 -21.61
N GLY A 351 12.05 14.48 -20.67
CA GLY A 351 13.24 13.86 -20.10
C GLY A 351 12.87 12.76 -19.09
N PHE A 352 13.86 12.02 -18.62
CA PHE A 352 13.66 10.94 -17.66
C PHE A 352 13.14 11.42 -16.31
N GLU A 353 13.31 12.68 -15.96
CA GLU A 353 12.69 13.30 -14.77
C GLU A 353 11.16 13.28 -14.86
N ASP A 354 10.60 13.57 -16.06
CA ASP A 354 9.14 13.50 -16.29
C ASP A 354 8.63 12.08 -16.16
N LEU A 355 9.34 11.10 -16.71
CA LEU A 355 9.00 9.68 -16.59
C LEU A 355 9.08 9.21 -15.13
N THR A 356 10.13 9.62 -14.41
CA THR A 356 10.27 9.34 -12.97
C THR A 356 9.09 9.90 -12.20
N LEU A 357 8.68 11.13 -12.47
CA LEU A 357 7.50 11.74 -11.82
C LEU A 357 6.22 10.97 -12.18
N ALA A 358 6.05 10.60 -13.45
CA ALA A 358 4.90 9.82 -13.91
C ALA A 358 4.82 8.46 -13.17
N ILE A 359 5.94 7.72 -13.04
CA ILE A 359 6.02 6.46 -12.32
C ILE A 359 5.67 6.67 -10.83
N ARG A 360 6.27 7.68 -10.18
CA ARG A 360 6.01 7.99 -8.77
C ARG A 360 4.55 8.34 -8.50
N CYS A 361 3.90 9.05 -9.43
CA CYS A 361 2.48 9.35 -9.38
C CYS A 361 1.63 8.10 -9.63
N GLU A 362 2.01 7.27 -10.60
CA GLU A 362 1.28 6.03 -10.91
C GLU A 362 1.34 5.05 -9.76
N ARG A 363 2.50 4.87 -9.12
CA ARG A 363 2.62 4.07 -7.89
C ARG A 363 1.73 4.60 -6.76
N ALA A 364 1.61 5.92 -6.63
CA ALA A 364 0.72 6.51 -5.62
C ALA A 364 -0.76 6.21 -5.89
N ARG A 365 -1.21 6.26 -7.15
CA ARG A 365 -2.59 5.93 -7.55
C ARG A 365 -2.88 4.45 -7.38
N GLU A 366 -1.99 3.62 -7.88
CA GLU A 366 -2.17 2.17 -7.95
C GLU A 366 -2.07 1.51 -6.57
N LEU A 367 -1.02 1.83 -5.81
CA LEU A 367 -0.70 1.23 -4.52
C LEU A 367 -1.18 2.06 -3.33
N GLY A 368 -2.07 3.03 -3.57
CA GLY A 368 -2.59 3.89 -2.52
C GLY A 368 -3.20 3.09 -1.37
N GLY A 369 -2.82 3.40 -0.12
CA GLY A 369 -3.29 2.74 1.08
C GLY A 369 -2.72 1.35 1.36
N GLU A 370 -1.88 0.79 0.48
CA GLU A 370 -1.26 -0.53 0.66
C GLU A 370 0.01 -0.49 1.54
N PHE A 371 0.22 0.60 2.26
CA PHE A 371 1.31 0.84 3.21
C PHE A 371 2.73 0.84 2.61
N GLN A 372 2.86 0.84 1.27
CA GLN A 372 4.16 0.89 0.57
C GLN A 372 4.69 2.32 0.41
N ARG A 373 3.81 3.34 0.42
CA ARG A 373 4.17 4.71 0.04
C ARG A 373 5.30 5.32 0.86
N LYS A 374 5.33 5.09 2.19
CA LYS A 374 6.42 5.60 3.03
C LYS A 374 7.76 5.02 2.58
N PHE A 375 7.82 3.74 2.29
CA PHE A 375 9.03 3.05 1.87
C PHE A 375 9.54 3.57 0.53
N ASP A 376 8.63 3.79 -0.43
CA ASP A 376 8.99 4.41 -1.71
C ASP A 376 9.56 5.82 -1.51
N LEU A 377 8.92 6.67 -0.72
CA LEU A 377 9.39 8.04 -0.48
C LEU A 377 10.74 8.08 0.25
N VAL A 378 11.00 7.12 1.16
CA VAL A 378 12.29 7.01 1.88
C VAL A 378 13.40 6.59 0.92
N ARG A 379 13.21 5.53 0.12
CA ARG A 379 14.24 5.07 -0.83
C ARG A 379 14.53 6.07 -1.95
N TRP A 380 13.54 6.91 -2.33
CA TRP A 380 13.74 8.01 -3.27
C TRP A 380 14.37 9.26 -2.63
N GLY A 381 14.62 9.26 -1.33
CA GLY A 381 15.20 10.40 -0.62
C GLY A 381 14.30 11.62 -0.47
N ILE A 382 13.00 11.51 -0.76
CA ILE A 382 12.05 12.62 -0.79
C ILE A 382 10.96 12.55 0.28
N TRP A 383 11.09 11.63 1.25
CA TRP A 383 10.04 11.40 2.23
C TRP A 383 9.69 12.65 3.05
N TYR A 384 10.69 13.38 3.56
CA TYR A 384 10.46 14.53 4.40
C TYR A 384 9.72 15.64 3.65
N ASP A 385 10.23 16.03 2.48
CA ASP A 385 9.68 17.14 1.71
C ASP A 385 8.27 16.84 1.21
N GLN A 386 8.04 15.66 0.66
CA GLN A 386 6.72 15.24 0.17
C GLN A 386 5.71 15.13 1.31
N THR A 387 6.09 14.50 2.43
CA THR A 387 5.19 14.34 3.58
C THR A 387 4.88 15.70 4.20
N TYR A 388 5.88 16.57 4.33
CA TYR A 388 5.69 17.93 4.85
C TYR A 388 4.79 18.78 3.94
N ALA A 389 4.97 18.69 2.62
CA ALA A 389 4.16 19.44 1.67
C ALA A 389 2.67 19.06 1.74
N TYR A 390 2.37 17.76 1.80
CA TYR A 390 1.01 17.25 1.65
C TYR A 390 0.30 16.86 2.97
N THR A 391 0.94 17.02 4.13
CA THR A 391 0.23 16.77 5.40
C THR A 391 -0.77 17.88 5.71
N ASN A 392 -1.99 17.48 6.07
CA ASN A 392 -3.10 18.39 6.40
C ASN A 392 -3.10 18.81 7.87
N ASN A 393 -2.33 18.10 8.72
CA ASN A 393 -2.33 18.31 10.16
C ASN A 393 -1.20 19.27 10.55
N ALA A 394 -1.54 20.50 10.91
CA ALA A 394 -0.58 21.54 11.31
C ALA A 394 0.28 21.12 12.51
N THR A 395 -0.30 20.39 13.48
CA THR A 395 0.43 19.92 14.66
C THR A 395 1.49 18.88 14.29
N LEU A 396 1.13 17.92 13.44
CA LEU A 396 2.09 16.93 12.94
C LEU A 396 3.17 17.60 12.11
N LYS A 397 2.78 18.55 11.23
CA LYS A 397 3.70 19.32 10.40
C LYS A 397 4.76 20.04 11.24
N GLY A 398 4.35 20.66 12.34
CA GLY A 398 5.26 21.37 13.25
C GLY A 398 6.23 20.45 14.01
N LYS A 399 5.86 19.19 14.20
CA LYS A 399 6.68 18.18 14.91
C LYS A 399 7.53 17.29 14.00
N MET A 400 7.27 17.33 12.70
CA MET A 400 7.99 16.47 11.74
C MET A 400 9.47 16.86 11.64
N ARG A 401 10.33 15.86 11.59
CA ARG A 401 11.79 15.99 11.45
C ARG A 401 12.31 14.97 10.43
N PRO A 402 13.46 15.19 9.79
CA PRO A 402 14.07 14.27 8.84
C PRO A 402 14.28 12.85 9.40
N CYS A 403 14.62 12.71 10.68
CA CYS A 403 14.83 11.41 11.34
C CYS A 403 13.59 10.52 11.31
N HIS A 404 12.37 11.09 11.23
CA HIS A 404 11.12 10.32 11.19
C HIS A 404 10.93 9.50 9.90
N ARG A 405 11.88 9.58 8.95
CA ARG A 405 11.95 8.64 7.83
C ARG A 405 12.03 7.19 8.31
N TYR A 406 12.76 6.96 9.41
CA TYR A 406 12.79 5.70 10.13
C TYR A 406 12.08 5.84 11.48
N TYR A 407 11.68 4.72 12.06
CA TYR A 407 11.14 4.68 13.41
C TYR A 407 12.27 4.66 14.43
N PRO A 408 12.08 5.26 15.64
CA PRO A 408 13.05 5.13 16.69
C PRO A 408 13.12 3.68 17.21
N ILE A 409 14.30 3.25 17.58
CA ILE A 409 14.46 1.97 18.28
C ILE A 409 13.81 2.13 19.66
N PRO A 410 12.93 1.21 20.08
CA PRO A 410 12.31 1.28 21.40
C PRO A 410 13.35 1.30 22.53
N ASP A 411 13.19 2.16 23.54
CA ASP A 411 14.12 2.33 24.67
C ASP A 411 14.42 0.99 25.37
N ALA A 412 13.43 0.12 25.48
CA ALA A 412 13.63 -1.22 26.03
C ALA A 412 14.65 -2.05 25.22
N GLN A 413 14.70 -1.90 23.92
CA GLN A 413 15.67 -2.59 23.07
C GLN A 413 17.06 -1.96 23.18
N CYS A 414 17.13 -0.63 23.29
CA CYS A 414 18.40 0.05 23.57
C CYS A 414 18.99 -0.43 24.91
N ALA A 415 18.19 -0.49 25.96
CA ALA A 415 18.63 -0.97 27.27
C ALA A 415 19.04 -2.46 27.24
N LEU A 416 18.27 -3.32 26.57
CA LEU A 416 18.56 -4.75 26.43
C LEU A 416 19.88 -5.02 25.67
N SER A 417 20.23 -4.14 24.73
CA SER A 417 21.51 -4.22 24.00
C SER A 417 22.70 -3.72 24.81
N GLY A 418 22.49 -3.18 26.02
CA GLY A 418 23.50 -2.46 26.77
C GLY A 418 23.89 -1.14 26.10
N TYR A 419 22.95 -0.51 25.41
CA TYR A 419 23.11 0.72 24.64
C TYR A 419 24.10 0.63 23.47
N VAL A 420 24.29 -0.56 22.92
CA VAL A 420 24.93 -0.74 21.61
C VAL A 420 24.05 -0.19 20.50
N LEU A 421 22.73 -0.27 20.69
CA LEU A 421 21.72 0.33 19.81
C LEU A 421 21.32 1.69 20.38
N THR A 422 21.36 2.72 19.54
CA THR A 422 21.07 4.12 19.90
C THR A 422 20.22 4.80 18.83
N ASN A 423 19.57 5.90 19.21
CA ASN A 423 18.76 6.73 18.33
C ASN A 423 19.46 8.04 17.96
N ASP A 424 20.70 7.97 17.48
CA ASP A 424 21.56 9.14 17.26
C ASP A 424 20.94 10.16 16.28
N GLU A 425 20.22 9.71 15.24
CA GLU A 425 19.53 10.61 14.32
C GLU A 425 18.41 11.42 15.00
N TYR A 426 17.70 10.80 15.96
CA TYR A 426 16.68 11.48 16.74
C TYR A 426 17.29 12.50 17.70
N LEU A 427 18.39 12.14 18.37
CA LEU A 427 19.14 13.07 19.21
C LEU A 427 19.70 14.25 18.41
N ALA A 428 20.19 14.02 17.19
CA ALA A 428 20.68 15.07 16.32
C ALA A 428 19.56 16.06 15.89
N ASP A 429 18.34 15.57 15.72
CA ASP A 429 17.15 16.37 15.40
C ASP A 429 16.47 17.01 16.64
N GLY A 430 17.06 16.82 17.83
CA GLY A 430 16.61 17.43 19.10
C GLY A 430 15.41 16.73 19.73
N LEU A 431 15.25 15.43 19.51
CA LEU A 431 14.16 14.59 20.04
C LEU A 431 14.68 13.57 21.06
#